data_6e109c2b075efa5f5050f78a8ccd7d87
#
_entry.id   6e109c2b075efa5f5050f78a8ccd7d87
#
_cell.length_a   1.000
_cell.length_b   1.000
_cell.length_c   1.000
_cell.angle_alpha   90.00
_cell.angle_beta   90.00
_cell.angle_gamma   90.00
#
_symmetry.space_group_name_H-M   'P 1'
#
loop_
_entity.id
_entity.type
_entity.pdbx_description
1 polymer ?
#
loop_
_entity_poly.entity_id
_entity_poly.type
_entity_poly.pdbx_seq_one_letter_code
_entity_poly.pdbx_strand_id
1 'polypeptide(L)'
;MVKSTLFAVIGFVAISSTALAEDLSSATAPLPPGTFTTSAHSDEWKIANALSAGPASITEHAAVIDGMSNGRVLRQGTNGWTCMPDVPGRPQHDPMCADETMMKWLMATLTGKKPDIDRVGLSYMLMGEARQGQGATPAKDPSQVKEWFYIGPHIMVVLPDSAKDALRGINQDLSNNQPYTSLLSSADVTTPLWVIPVAKGGDRIKEEPAK
;
A
#
# COMPACT_ATOMS: atom_id res chain seq x y z
N MET A 1 -75.98 21.28 -9.39
CA MET A 1 -74.57 21.61 -9.53
C MET A 1 -73.76 20.75 -8.60
N VAL A 2 -73.18 19.66 -9.09
CA VAL A 2 -72.37 18.72 -8.31
C VAL A 2 -70.93 19.00 -8.65
N LYS A 3 -70.12 19.44 -7.66
CA LYS A 3 -68.69 19.65 -7.85
C LYS A 3 -67.98 18.34 -7.59
N SER A 4 -67.38 17.75 -8.60
CA SER A 4 -66.54 16.58 -8.52
C SER A 4 -65.11 17.02 -8.15
N THR A 5 -64.61 16.60 -6.98
CA THR A 5 -63.25 16.85 -6.53
C THR A 5 -62.36 15.65 -6.94
N LEU A 6 -61.44 15.87 -7.85
CA LEU A 6 -60.48 14.88 -8.27
C LEU A 6 -59.31 14.83 -7.27
N PHE A 7 -59.14 13.73 -6.58
CA PHE A 7 -57.95 13.45 -5.78
C PHE A 7 -56.88 12.83 -6.66
N ALA A 8 -55.77 13.57 -6.82
CA ALA A 8 -54.60 13.03 -7.46
C ALA A 8 -53.76 12.25 -6.39
N VAL A 9 -53.65 10.95 -6.58
CA VAL A 9 -52.76 10.08 -5.78
C VAL A 9 -51.37 10.18 -6.37
N ILE A 10 -50.48 10.90 -5.72
CA ILE A 10 -49.04 10.92 -6.07
C ILE A 10 -48.42 9.69 -5.43
N GLY A 11 -48.16 8.68 -6.26
CA GLY A 11 -47.39 7.50 -5.85
C GLY A 11 -45.90 7.83 -5.66
N PHE A 12 -45.43 7.82 -4.43
CA PHE A 12 -43.98 7.83 -4.12
C PHE A 12 -43.41 6.48 -4.48
N VAL A 13 -42.65 6.39 -5.57
CA VAL A 13 -41.78 5.26 -5.84
C VAL A 13 -40.54 5.41 -4.98
N ALA A 14 -40.46 4.69 -3.88
CA ALA A 14 -39.24 4.55 -3.10
C ALA A 14 -38.25 3.73 -3.91
N ILE A 15 -37.26 4.35 -4.51
CA ILE A 15 -36.10 3.69 -5.10
C ILE A 15 -35.23 3.23 -3.93
N SER A 16 -35.38 1.99 -3.54
CA SER A 16 -34.46 1.34 -2.58
C SER A 16 -33.13 1.11 -3.29
N SER A 17 -32.17 2.01 -3.10
CA SER A 17 -30.78 1.78 -3.43
C SER A 17 -30.22 0.80 -2.40
N THR A 18 -30.28 -0.49 -2.68
CA THR A 18 -29.44 -1.47 -2.00
C THR A 18 -28.03 -1.26 -2.53
N ALA A 19 -27.25 -0.40 -1.87
CA ALA A 19 -25.81 -0.43 -2.02
C ALA A 19 -25.37 -1.84 -1.55
N LEU A 20 -24.88 -2.65 -2.47
CA LEU A 20 -24.25 -3.92 -2.12
C LEU A 20 -23.05 -3.55 -1.26
N ALA A 21 -23.06 -3.97 0.00
CA ALA A 21 -21.89 -3.83 0.86
C ALA A 21 -20.76 -4.63 0.22
N GLU A 22 -19.61 -3.98 0.03
CA GLU A 22 -18.42 -4.64 -0.46
C GLU A 22 -17.96 -5.69 0.55
N ASP A 23 -17.53 -6.86 0.07
CA ASP A 23 -17.02 -7.92 0.93
C ASP A 23 -15.63 -7.55 1.46
N LEU A 24 -15.55 -7.21 2.73
CA LEU A 24 -14.31 -6.81 3.39
C LEU A 24 -13.29 -7.96 3.49
N SER A 25 -13.72 -9.22 3.33
CA SER A 25 -12.78 -10.35 3.33
C SER A 25 -11.84 -10.31 2.13
N SER A 26 -12.26 -9.71 1.02
CA SER A 26 -11.44 -9.50 -0.17
C SER A 26 -10.27 -8.53 0.06
N ALA A 27 -10.33 -7.69 1.07
CA ALA A 27 -9.27 -6.72 1.38
C ALA A 27 -7.94 -7.39 1.79
N THR A 28 -7.99 -8.64 2.24
CA THR A 28 -6.83 -9.40 2.72
C THR A 28 -6.66 -10.74 2.01
N ALA A 29 -7.58 -11.11 1.13
CA ALA A 29 -7.45 -12.32 0.33
C ALA A 29 -6.44 -12.13 -0.80
N PRO A 30 -5.69 -13.18 -1.20
CA PRO A 30 -4.83 -13.10 -2.36
C PRO A 30 -5.60 -12.66 -3.61
N LEU A 31 -5.01 -11.79 -4.42
CA LEU A 31 -5.62 -11.41 -5.69
C LEU A 31 -5.65 -12.63 -6.65
N PRO A 32 -6.73 -12.84 -7.39
CA PRO A 32 -6.76 -13.84 -8.45
C PRO A 32 -5.67 -13.55 -9.51
N PRO A 33 -5.06 -14.57 -10.12
CA PRO A 33 -4.06 -14.39 -11.18
C PRO A 33 -4.57 -13.47 -12.29
N GLY A 34 -3.72 -12.55 -12.74
CA GLY A 34 -4.05 -11.56 -13.77
C GLY A 34 -4.95 -10.40 -13.30
N THR A 35 -5.21 -10.31 -12.01
CA THR A 35 -5.96 -9.20 -11.40
C THR A 35 -4.99 -8.15 -10.86
N PHE A 36 -5.39 -6.89 -10.95
CA PHE A 36 -4.62 -5.77 -10.42
C PHE A 36 -5.43 -5.01 -9.36
N THR A 37 -4.72 -4.46 -8.38
CA THR A 37 -5.32 -3.59 -7.37
C THR A 37 -5.96 -2.36 -8.03
N THR A 38 -7.00 -1.84 -7.41
CA THR A 38 -7.75 -0.68 -7.91
C THR A 38 -7.98 0.34 -6.80
N SER A 39 -8.22 1.59 -7.19
CA SER A 39 -8.66 2.62 -6.24
C SER A 39 -10.18 2.68 -6.08
N ALA A 40 -10.94 1.83 -6.78
CA ALA A 40 -12.40 1.88 -6.83
C ALA A 40 -13.11 1.26 -5.61
N HIS A 41 -12.34 0.82 -4.61
CA HIS A 41 -12.88 0.23 -3.37
C HIS A 41 -13.51 1.28 -2.44
N SER A 42 -14.42 0.83 -1.59
CA SER A 42 -15.03 1.64 -0.52
C SER A 42 -13.99 2.06 0.53
N ASP A 43 -14.32 3.08 1.33
CA ASP A 43 -13.45 3.53 2.42
C ASP A 43 -13.25 2.44 3.48
N GLU A 44 -14.30 1.68 3.78
CA GLU A 44 -14.25 0.56 4.72
C GLU A 44 -13.28 -0.52 4.23
N TRP A 45 -13.35 -0.88 2.95
CA TRP A 45 -12.43 -1.84 2.35
C TRP A 45 -10.98 -1.33 2.41
N LYS A 46 -10.76 -0.07 2.04
CA LYS A 46 -9.42 0.54 2.08
C LYS A 46 -8.85 0.58 3.48
N ILE A 47 -9.68 0.87 4.49
CA ILE A 47 -9.26 0.81 5.89
C ILE A 47 -8.88 -0.63 6.27
N ALA A 48 -9.71 -1.63 5.97
CA ALA A 48 -9.42 -3.02 6.27
C ALA A 48 -8.13 -3.50 5.58
N ASN A 49 -7.95 -3.17 4.31
CA ASN A 49 -6.74 -3.49 3.55
C ASN A 49 -5.50 -2.80 4.16
N ALA A 50 -5.55 -1.50 4.42
CA ALA A 50 -4.43 -0.76 5.03
C ALA A 50 -4.00 -1.35 6.38
N LEU A 51 -4.96 -1.75 7.23
CA LEU A 51 -4.69 -2.31 8.56
C LEU A 51 -4.12 -3.73 8.50
N SER A 52 -4.27 -4.46 7.40
CA SER A 52 -3.65 -5.77 7.21
C SER A 52 -2.12 -5.69 7.05
N ALA A 53 -1.57 -4.50 6.82
CA ALA A 53 -0.15 -4.30 6.63
C ALA A 53 0.70 -4.59 7.87
N GLY A 54 0.15 -4.48 9.06
CA GLY A 54 0.91 -4.58 10.31
C GLY A 54 0.23 -5.41 11.40
N PRO A 55 0.92 -5.65 12.53
CA PRO A 55 0.34 -6.35 13.66
C PRO A 55 -0.74 -5.49 14.35
N ALA A 56 -1.76 -6.14 14.92
CA ALA A 56 -2.89 -5.49 15.58
C ALA A 56 -2.46 -4.47 16.66
N SER A 57 -1.42 -4.78 17.43
CA SER A 57 -0.85 -3.88 18.45
C SER A 57 -0.43 -2.50 17.92
N ILE A 58 -0.21 -2.39 16.62
CA ILE A 58 0.12 -1.15 15.92
C ILE A 58 -1.12 -0.61 15.20
N THR A 59 -1.77 -1.48 14.40
CA THR A 59 -2.81 -1.04 13.48
C THR A 59 -4.11 -0.65 14.15
N GLU A 60 -4.42 -1.17 15.35
CA GLU A 60 -5.60 -0.77 16.12
C GLU A 60 -5.70 0.75 16.35
N HIS A 61 -4.57 1.42 16.53
CA HIS A 61 -4.49 2.85 16.85
C HIS A 61 -3.84 3.70 15.76
N ALA A 62 -3.48 3.11 14.61
CA ALA A 62 -2.84 3.83 13.51
C ALA A 62 -3.82 4.72 12.76
N ALA A 63 -3.34 5.82 12.21
CA ALA A 63 -4.08 6.57 11.19
C ALA A 63 -4.17 5.76 9.89
N VAL A 64 -5.20 6.02 9.08
CA VAL A 64 -5.28 5.49 7.72
C VAL A 64 -5.48 6.63 6.74
N ILE A 65 -4.64 6.69 5.70
CA ILE A 65 -4.73 7.67 4.62
C ILE A 65 -4.88 6.97 3.26
N ASP A 66 -5.66 7.57 2.37
CA ASP A 66 -5.91 7.04 1.02
C ASP A 66 -4.80 7.50 0.06
N GLY A 67 -3.70 6.75 0.01
CA GLY A 67 -2.53 7.04 -0.81
C GLY A 67 -1.42 7.83 -0.10
N MET A 68 -0.23 7.85 -0.72
CA MET A 68 0.98 8.38 -0.10
C MET A 68 1.09 9.91 -0.17
N SER A 69 0.70 10.52 -1.29
CA SER A 69 0.83 11.97 -1.49
C SER A 69 -0.54 12.63 -1.50
N ASN A 70 -0.78 13.55 -0.58
CA ASN A 70 -2.07 14.24 -0.40
C ASN A 70 -3.25 13.29 -0.10
N GLY A 71 -2.95 12.12 0.51
CA GLY A 71 -3.96 11.13 0.84
C GLY A 71 -5.02 11.69 1.77
N ARG A 72 -6.28 11.45 1.41
CA ARG A 72 -7.41 11.77 2.27
C ARG A 72 -7.36 10.92 3.53
N VAL A 73 -7.57 11.53 4.70
CA VAL A 73 -7.65 10.79 5.97
C VAL A 73 -8.94 9.97 5.98
N LEU A 74 -8.80 8.64 6.03
CA LEU A 74 -9.92 7.69 6.15
C LEU A 74 -10.21 7.37 7.62
N ARG A 75 -9.18 7.34 8.47
CA ARG A 75 -9.27 7.10 9.90
C ARG A 75 -8.21 7.90 10.64
N GLN A 76 -8.59 8.57 11.72
CA GLN A 76 -7.64 9.21 12.64
C GLN A 76 -6.90 8.14 13.47
N GLY A 77 -5.65 8.43 13.80
CA GLY A 77 -4.82 7.58 14.66
C GLY A 77 -4.30 8.32 15.88
N THR A 78 -3.75 7.57 16.85
CA THR A 78 -3.26 8.13 18.13
C THR A 78 -1.87 7.66 18.54
N ASN A 79 -1.25 6.77 17.75
CA ASN A 79 0.01 6.12 18.12
C ASN A 79 1.22 6.51 17.24
N GLY A 80 1.08 7.52 16.36
CA GLY A 80 2.15 7.97 15.47
C GLY A 80 2.39 7.08 14.24
N TRP A 81 1.59 6.02 14.06
CA TRP A 81 1.64 5.17 12.87
C TRP A 81 0.60 5.60 11.84
N THR A 82 0.98 5.49 10.57
CA THR A 82 0.10 5.75 9.42
C THR A 82 0.09 4.54 8.50
N CYS A 83 -1.09 4.00 8.24
CA CYS A 83 -1.29 2.91 7.30
C CYS A 83 -1.91 3.42 6.00
N MET A 84 -1.56 2.78 4.90
CA MET A 84 -2.02 3.11 3.56
C MET A 84 -2.50 1.83 2.88
N PRO A 85 -3.63 1.88 2.15
CA PRO A 85 -4.09 0.75 1.35
C PRO A 85 -3.19 0.55 0.13
N ASP A 86 -3.51 -0.48 -0.63
CA ASP A 86 -2.85 -0.85 -1.87
C ASP A 86 -2.60 0.33 -2.81
N VAL A 87 -1.47 0.26 -3.49
CA VAL A 87 -1.19 1.13 -4.63
C VAL A 87 -1.92 0.57 -5.86
N PRO A 88 -2.84 1.33 -6.49
CA PRO A 88 -3.54 0.84 -7.67
C PRO A 88 -2.62 0.42 -8.81
N GLY A 89 -2.99 -0.64 -9.52
CA GLY A 89 -2.23 -1.16 -10.66
C GLY A 89 -1.12 -2.13 -10.28
N ARG A 90 -1.11 -2.66 -9.05
CA ARG A 90 -0.20 -3.72 -8.62
C ARG A 90 -0.87 -5.08 -8.72
N PRO A 91 -0.16 -6.16 -9.10
CA PRO A 91 -0.73 -7.50 -9.21
C PRO A 91 -0.79 -8.25 -7.86
N GLN A 92 -0.50 -7.58 -6.76
CA GLN A 92 -0.56 -8.08 -5.40
C GLN A 92 -1.01 -6.98 -4.46
N HIS A 93 -1.65 -7.34 -3.35
CA HIS A 93 -1.86 -6.44 -2.24
C HIS A 93 -0.52 -5.96 -1.69
N ASP A 94 -0.38 -4.65 -1.52
CA ASP A 94 0.83 -4.01 -1.03
C ASP A 94 0.56 -2.90 0.01
N PRO A 95 -0.40 -3.11 0.94
CA PRO A 95 -0.67 -2.13 1.96
C PRO A 95 0.55 -1.96 2.87
N MET A 96 0.75 -0.76 3.38
CA MET A 96 1.90 -0.43 4.22
C MET A 96 1.46 0.31 5.48
N CYS A 97 2.05 -0.04 6.63
CA CYS A 97 1.99 0.78 7.85
C CYS A 97 3.39 1.28 8.19
N ALA A 98 3.54 2.57 8.37
CA ALA A 98 4.82 3.23 8.62
C ALA A 98 4.76 4.13 9.85
N ASP A 99 5.86 4.18 10.62
CA ASP A 99 6.03 5.17 11.67
C ASP A 99 6.30 6.57 11.10
N GLU A 100 6.28 7.58 11.94
CA GLU A 100 6.49 8.97 11.55
C GLU A 100 7.84 9.18 10.83
N THR A 101 8.91 8.51 11.27
CA THR A 101 10.24 8.63 10.69
C THR A 101 10.30 8.01 9.29
N MET A 102 9.72 6.81 9.14
CA MET A 102 9.61 6.16 7.83
C MET A 102 8.75 6.99 6.88
N MET A 103 7.62 7.55 7.34
CA MET A 103 6.79 8.45 6.52
C MET A 103 7.58 9.68 6.05
N LYS A 104 8.35 10.32 6.94
CA LYS A 104 9.21 11.46 6.59
C LYS A 104 10.25 11.07 5.54
N TRP A 105 10.90 9.91 5.71
CA TRP A 105 11.86 9.37 4.75
C TRP A 105 11.22 9.09 3.39
N LEU A 106 10.08 8.41 3.38
CA LEU A 106 9.37 8.02 2.18
C LEU A 106 8.92 9.24 1.37
N MET A 107 8.29 10.22 2.03
CA MET A 107 7.83 11.44 1.38
C MET A 107 8.98 12.26 0.78
N ALA A 108 10.11 12.35 1.46
CA ALA A 108 11.30 13.00 0.92
C ALA A 108 11.80 12.27 -0.33
N THR A 109 11.96 10.95 -0.25
CA THR A 109 12.43 10.10 -1.37
C THR A 109 11.51 10.19 -2.57
N LEU A 110 10.18 10.07 -2.39
CA LEU A 110 9.20 10.14 -3.49
C LEU A 110 9.15 11.52 -4.15
N THR A 111 9.51 12.58 -3.45
CA THR A 111 9.56 13.95 -3.99
C THR A 111 10.95 14.35 -4.51
N GLY A 112 11.91 13.41 -4.60
CA GLY A 112 13.25 13.65 -5.08
C GLY A 112 14.13 14.48 -4.12
N LYS A 113 13.74 14.53 -2.84
CA LYS A 113 14.49 15.22 -1.80
C LYS A 113 15.33 14.24 -1.00
N LYS A 114 16.48 14.68 -0.53
CA LYS A 114 17.25 13.90 0.44
C LYS A 114 16.47 13.82 1.74
N PRO A 115 16.24 12.58 2.28
CA PRO A 115 15.61 12.43 3.58
C PRO A 115 16.47 13.03 4.70
N ASP A 116 15.85 13.81 5.57
CA ASP A 116 16.45 14.36 6.78
C ASP A 116 15.79 13.70 8.00
N ILE A 117 16.36 12.56 8.41
CA ILE A 117 15.89 11.77 9.55
C ILE A 117 17.03 11.63 10.57
N ASP A 118 16.68 11.68 11.85
CA ASP A 118 17.62 11.66 12.99
C ASP A 118 17.56 10.34 13.79
N ARG A 119 16.61 9.49 13.46
CA ARG A 119 16.38 8.21 14.12
C ARG A 119 16.00 7.12 13.14
N VAL A 120 15.93 5.88 13.60
CA VAL A 120 15.47 4.73 12.83
C VAL A 120 13.98 4.89 12.53
N GLY A 121 13.58 4.63 11.28
CA GLY A 121 12.19 4.52 10.86
C GLY A 121 11.84 3.10 10.48
N LEU A 122 10.61 2.71 10.75
CA LEU A 122 10.08 1.36 10.55
C LEU A 122 8.80 1.37 9.74
N SER A 123 8.63 0.35 8.91
CA SER A 123 7.34 0.03 8.31
C SER A 123 7.10 -1.46 8.20
N TYR A 124 5.83 -1.83 8.12
CA TYR A 124 5.34 -3.19 7.91
C TYR A 124 4.64 -3.29 6.56
N MET A 125 4.89 -4.37 5.83
CA MET A 125 4.16 -4.81 4.64
C MET A 125 3.89 -6.32 4.77
N LEU A 126 3.00 -6.70 5.69
CA LEU A 126 2.74 -8.11 6.00
C LEU A 126 1.88 -8.84 4.95
N MET A 127 1.31 -8.11 3.99
CA MET A 127 0.70 -8.69 2.79
C MET A 127 1.72 -8.91 1.67
N GLY A 128 2.97 -8.44 1.85
CA GLY A 128 3.99 -8.41 0.82
C GLY A 128 3.84 -7.21 -0.12
N GLU A 129 4.51 -7.27 -1.26
CA GLU A 129 4.40 -6.28 -2.33
C GLU A 129 4.80 -6.87 -3.68
N ALA A 130 4.40 -6.20 -4.76
CA ALA A 130 4.93 -6.44 -6.10
C ALA A 130 5.75 -5.23 -6.56
N ARG A 131 6.99 -5.47 -7.01
CA ARG A 131 7.90 -4.45 -7.55
C ARG A 131 8.27 -4.74 -8.99
N GLN A 132 8.51 -3.68 -9.75
CA GLN A 132 9.15 -3.80 -11.06
C GLN A 132 10.69 -3.77 -10.89
N GLY A 133 11.34 -4.91 -11.02
CA GLY A 133 12.80 -5.00 -10.95
C GLY A 133 13.42 -4.72 -9.57
N GLN A 134 14.73 -4.90 -9.50
CA GLN A 134 15.51 -4.60 -8.29
C GLN A 134 15.81 -3.10 -8.22
N GLY A 135 15.40 -2.44 -7.13
CA GLY A 135 15.72 -1.03 -6.87
C GLY A 135 15.08 -0.04 -7.85
N ALA A 136 14.11 -0.47 -8.63
CA ALA A 136 13.48 0.42 -9.59
C ALA A 136 12.56 1.44 -8.89
N THR A 137 12.61 2.66 -9.38
CA THR A 137 11.57 3.66 -9.10
C THR A 137 10.21 3.06 -9.47
N PRO A 138 9.16 3.28 -8.66
CA PRO A 138 7.82 2.81 -9.02
C PRO A 138 7.44 3.23 -10.43
N ALA A 139 6.89 2.32 -11.22
CA ALA A 139 6.47 2.62 -12.58
C ALA A 139 5.49 3.79 -12.58
N LYS A 140 5.69 4.74 -13.48
CA LYS A 140 4.70 5.81 -13.72
C LYS A 140 3.40 5.23 -14.27
N ASP A 141 3.50 4.14 -15.01
CA ASP A 141 2.40 3.40 -15.58
C ASP A 141 2.59 1.90 -15.32
N PRO A 142 1.88 1.31 -14.34
CA PRO A 142 1.97 -0.11 -14.03
C PRO A 142 1.66 -1.02 -15.20
N SER A 143 0.83 -0.60 -16.16
CA SER A 143 0.47 -1.40 -17.35
C SER A 143 1.66 -1.65 -18.30
N GLN A 144 2.73 -0.86 -18.18
CA GLN A 144 3.95 -1.01 -18.99
C GLN A 144 4.99 -1.94 -18.33
N VAL A 145 4.71 -2.43 -17.13
CA VAL A 145 5.63 -3.33 -16.41
C VAL A 145 5.51 -4.74 -17.00
N LYS A 146 6.61 -5.23 -17.56
CA LYS A 146 6.66 -6.56 -18.20
C LYS A 146 6.93 -7.70 -17.22
N GLU A 147 7.54 -7.39 -16.09
CA GLU A 147 7.92 -8.40 -15.10
C GLU A 147 7.79 -7.81 -13.70
N TRP A 148 7.07 -8.52 -12.84
CA TRP A 148 6.90 -8.16 -11.44
C TRP A 148 7.70 -9.09 -10.54
N PHE A 149 8.32 -8.52 -9.50
CA PHE A 149 9.00 -9.24 -8.44
C PHE A 149 8.11 -9.24 -7.20
N TYR A 150 7.79 -10.42 -6.73
CA TYR A 150 6.99 -10.60 -5.52
C TYR A 150 7.91 -10.68 -4.30
N ILE A 151 7.67 -9.80 -3.35
CA ILE A 151 8.31 -9.80 -2.05
C ILE A 151 7.26 -10.24 -1.05
N GLY A 152 7.57 -11.30 -0.30
CA GLY A 152 6.68 -11.80 0.74
C GLY A 152 6.54 -10.82 1.91
N PRO A 153 5.81 -11.20 2.96
CA PRO A 153 5.69 -10.41 4.18
C PRO A 153 7.05 -9.95 4.71
N HIS A 154 7.20 -8.66 4.94
CA HIS A 154 8.48 -8.09 5.36
C HIS A 154 8.31 -6.83 6.21
N ILE A 155 9.41 -6.46 6.86
CA ILE A 155 9.59 -5.20 7.58
C ILE A 155 10.64 -4.39 6.82
N MET A 156 10.44 -3.08 6.75
CA MET A 156 11.42 -2.16 6.21
C MET A 156 11.99 -1.27 7.31
N VAL A 157 13.29 -0.99 7.22
CA VAL A 157 14.02 -0.17 8.17
C VAL A 157 14.82 0.88 7.41
N VAL A 158 14.67 2.13 7.81
CA VAL A 158 15.53 3.23 7.34
C VAL A 158 16.39 3.74 8.48
N LEU A 159 17.61 4.13 8.15
CA LEU A 159 18.59 4.63 9.10
C LEU A 159 18.92 6.10 8.77
N PRO A 160 19.22 6.91 9.79
CA PRO A 160 19.77 8.25 9.55
C PRO A 160 21.12 8.17 8.82
N ASP A 161 21.49 9.22 8.11
CA ASP A 161 22.75 9.28 7.34
C ASP A 161 24.00 8.95 8.20
N SER A 162 23.97 9.32 9.47
CA SER A 162 25.05 9.01 10.44
C SER A 162 25.25 7.51 10.68
N ALA A 163 24.21 6.68 10.44
CA ALA A 163 24.23 5.25 10.67
C ALA A 163 24.17 4.42 9.37
N LYS A 164 24.16 5.04 8.19
CA LYS A 164 24.01 4.34 6.90
C LYS A 164 25.08 3.27 6.65
N ASP A 165 26.28 3.47 7.19
CA ASP A 165 27.38 2.51 7.05
C ASP A 165 27.13 1.19 7.79
N ALA A 166 26.17 1.15 8.72
CA ALA A 166 25.75 -0.08 9.39
C ALA A 166 25.10 -1.09 8.43
N LEU A 167 24.61 -0.63 7.27
CA LEU A 167 24.06 -1.50 6.23
C LEU A 167 25.11 -1.98 5.21
N ARG A 168 26.38 -1.61 5.38
CA ARG A 168 27.44 -2.03 4.47
C ARG A 168 27.66 -3.54 4.52
N GLY A 169 27.67 -4.19 3.34
CA GLY A 169 27.87 -5.63 3.22
C GLY A 169 26.61 -6.46 3.42
N ILE A 170 25.45 -5.84 3.68
CA ILE A 170 24.19 -6.57 3.61
C ILE A 170 23.91 -6.91 2.14
N ASN A 171 23.42 -8.13 1.95
CA ASN A 171 23.00 -8.66 0.66
C ASN A 171 22.09 -7.69 -0.12
N GLN A 172 22.19 -7.68 -1.44
CA GLN A 172 21.33 -6.90 -2.34
C GLN A 172 20.44 -7.77 -3.24
N ASP A 173 20.49 -9.09 -3.06
CA ASP A 173 19.71 -10.04 -3.85
C ASP A 173 18.34 -10.29 -3.21
N LEU A 174 17.29 -9.87 -3.90
CA LEU A 174 15.90 -10.05 -3.49
C LEU A 174 15.43 -11.51 -3.62
N SER A 175 16.12 -12.32 -4.41
CA SER A 175 15.62 -13.64 -4.81
C SER A 175 15.82 -14.74 -3.77
N ASN A 176 16.69 -14.51 -2.77
CA ASN A 176 17.10 -15.54 -1.83
C ASN A 176 16.33 -15.52 -0.50
N ASN A 177 15.34 -14.63 -0.37
CA ASN A 177 14.49 -14.46 0.82
C ASN A 177 15.27 -14.21 2.14
N GLN A 178 16.47 -13.65 2.03
CA GLN A 178 17.29 -13.20 3.17
C GLN A 178 17.14 -11.69 3.33
N PRO A 179 17.48 -11.11 4.50
CA PRO A 179 17.52 -9.66 4.65
C PRO A 179 18.43 -9.02 3.59
N TYR A 180 17.96 -7.98 2.94
CA TYR A 180 18.67 -7.31 1.86
C TYR A 180 18.52 -5.79 1.95
N THR A 181 19.44 -5.06 1.32
CA THR A 181 19.28 -3.63 1.09
C THR A 181 18.70 -3.36 -0.29
N SER A 182 17.64 -2.59 -0.32
CA SER A 182 17.07 -2.04 -1.55
C SER A 182 17.44 -0.56 -1.65
N LEU A 183 17.74 -0.10 -2.85
CA LEU A 183 17.96 1.30 -3.14
C LEU A 183 16.68 1.88 -3.72
N LEU A 184 16.01 2.74 -2.99
CA LEU A 184 14.97 3.58 -3.56
C LEU A 184 15.66 4.79 -4.19
N SER A 185 15.57 4.88 -5.50
CA SER A 185 16.11 6.01 -6.26
C SER A 185 14.96 6.87 -6.75
N SER A 186 15.04 8.16 -6.46
CA SER A 186 14.16 9.17 -7.02
C SER A 186 15.05 10.31 -7.51
N ALA A 187 15.03 10.58 -8.79
CA ALA A 187 15.94 11.53 -9.45
C ALA A 187 17.42 11.24 -9.11
N ASP A 188 18.08 12.17 -8.42
CA ASP A 188 19.50 12.05 -8.06
C ASP A 188 19.73 11.57 -6.61
N VAL A 189 18.67 11.15 -5.93
CA VAL A 189 18.74 10.74 -4.51
C VAL A 189 18.56 9.23 -4.41
N THR A 190 19.62 8.54 -4.00
CA THR A 190 19.60 7.11 -3.69
C THR A 190 19.76 6.93 -2.19
N THR A 191 18.76 6.35 -1.56
CA THR A 191 18.78 6.09 -0.12
C THR A 191 18.60 4.61 0.16
N PRO A 192 19.46 4.01 1.03
CA PRO A 192 19.35 2.61 1.36
C PRO A 192 18.13 2.37 2.24
N LEU A 193 17.42 1.31 1.93
CA LEU A 193 16.30 0.76 2.66
C LEU A 193 16.65 -0.67 3.01
N TRP A 194 16.66 -1.02 4.28
CA TRP A 194 16.86 -2.40 4.71
C TRP A 194 15.52 -3.12 4.76
N VAL A 195 15.42 -4.21 4.02
CA VAL A 195 14.21 -5.06 3.94
C VAL A 195 14.51 -6.38 4.63
N ILE A 196 13.65 -6.74 5.58
CA ILE A 196 13.76 -7.94 6.41
C ILE A 196 12.55 -8.82 6.14
N PRO A 197 12.68 -9.88 5.33
CA PRO A 197 11.61 -10.86 5.15
C PRO A 197 11.24 -11.53 6.47
N VAL A 198 9.95 -11.62 6.78
CA VAL A 198 9.43 -12.27 7.99
C VAL A 198 8.66 -13.56 7.68
N ALA A 199 8.42 -13.83 6.41
CA ALA A 199 7.90 -15.07 5.91
C ALA A 199 8.46 -15.35 4.51
N LYS A 200 8.32 -16.59 4.03
CA LYS A 200 8.75 -16.95 2.69
C LYS A 200 8.02 -16.09 1.65
N GLY A 201 8.78 -15.44 0.78
CA GLY A 201 8.26 -14.71 -0.38
C GLY A 201 7.68 -15.65 -1.42
N GLY A 202 6.77 -15.14 -2.23
CA GLY A 202 6.27 -15.83 -3.40
C GLY A 202 7.35 -15.97 -4.48
N ASP A 203 7.18 -16.94 -5.34
CA ASP A 203 8.01 -17.12 -6.53
C ASP A 203 7.81 -15.95 -7.52
N ARG A 204 8.76 -15.75 -8.44
CA ARG A 204 8.60 -14.80 -9.55
C ARG A 204 7.37 -15.17 -10.36
N ILE A 205 6.42 -14.28 -10.50
CA ILE A 205 5.35 -14.44 -11.48
C ILE A 205 5.84 -13.81 -12.78
N LYS A 206 6.12 -14.65 -13.76
CA LYS A 206 6.20 -14.21 -15.14
C LYS A 206 4.77 -14.15 -15.64
N GLU A 207 4.26 -12.94 -15.86
CA GLU A 207 3.01 -12.79 -16.59
C GLU A 207 3.31 -13.19 -18.03
N GLU A 208 2.70 -14.30 -18.51
CA GLU A 208 2.62 -14.53 -19.94
C GLU A 208 1.76 -13.40 -20.52
N PRO A 209 2.21 -12.72 -21.59
CA PRO A 209 1.40 -11.69 -22.23
C PRO A 209 0.06 -12.31 -22.63
N ALA A 210 -1.02 -11.63 -22.28
CA ALA A 210 -2.36 -12.02 -22.70
C ALA A 210 -2.37 -12.24 -24.21
N LYS A 211 -2.77 -13.45 -24.64
CA LYS A 211 -2.91 -13.81 -26.06
C LYS A 211 -4.09 -13.09 -26.67
#